data_b068d8fec44493a1126319fea361cea3
#
_entry.id   b068d8fec44493a1126319fea361cea3
#
_cell.length_a   1.000
_cell.length_b   1.000
_cell.length_c   1.000
_cell.angle_alpha   90.00
_cell.angle_beta   90.00
_cell.angle_gamma   90.00
#
_symmetry.space_group_name_H-M   'P 1'
#
loop_
_entity.id
_entity.type
_entity.pdbx_description
1 polymer ?
#
loop_
_entity_poly.entity_id
_entity_poly.type
_entity_poly.pdbx_seq_one_letter_code
_entity_poly.pdbx_strand_id
1 'polypeptide(L)'
;LGLIDFEADKELLRGLIQSYNASGAPVRIEIVNYADGAESYADAVTRRTTELMAGNVPDLLDCSDLSGAQYAGYAKNGILLPLAGMPEEGVLSGVQQPCEVDGKCYSIVGAFTLDPLFGPASKLGASLQTSVEDVLCGAVPDVRFVWGGRDLLGVYCRHAAERFLDYDTGTASFESEAFLDLLTACARIQPSELGPDSIMQQPMRSVSVYRQMQNSWYEQTGDAFRVLSLSADGGVTYQPVLQLGVCTASSVQEAAVQALRAMLAESFQKTITDAFPVSTAVLQAQLQQEIDAQKTYQQTAIREEGRVNVGEAGTQTFLFDEAVAADLMYVLEHVDCRACSNQEILTIILDEADAFFQGRKTAQEAARIMDSRAALFIAENS
;
A
#
# COMPACT_ATOMS: atom_id res chain seq x y z
N LEU A 1 -19.49 9.28 8.33
CA LEU A 1 -18.54 8.32 7.77
C LEU A 1 -18.66 6.98 8.49
N GLY A 2 -19.05 5.94 7.76
CA GLY A 2 -19.03 4.55 8.24
C GLY A 2 -17.66 3.92 8.02
N LEU A 3 -17.09 3.32 9.06
CA LEU A 3 -15.83 2.59 8.99
C LEU A 3 -15.84 1.37 9.95
N ILE A 4 -14.88 0.50 9.77
CA ILE A 4 -14.55 -0.55 10.76
C ILE A 4 -13.18 -0.21 11.34
N ASP A 5 -13.15 0.10 12.63
CA ASP A 5 -11.94 0.37 13.38
C ASP A 5 -11.90 -0.56 14.59
N PHE A 6 -11.36 -1.74 14.36
CA PHE A 6 -11.21 -2.77 15.36
C PHE A 6 -9.81 -2.64 15.99
N GLU A 7 -9.73 -2.55 17.31
CA GLU A 7 -8.45 -2.40 18.03
C GLU A 7 -7.60 -1.17 17.65
N ALA A 8 -8.25 -0.07 17.21
CA ALA A 8 -7.61 1.18 16.82
C ALA A 8 -6.72 1.10 15.56
N ASP A 9 -7.00 0.22 14.62
CA ASP A 9 -6.24 0.05 13.36
C ASP A 9 -6.35 1.26 12.41
N LYS A 10 -7.35 2.14 12.62
CA LYS A 10 -7.63 3.31 11.77
C LYS A 10 -7.18 4.64 12.38
N GLU A 11 -6.12 4.64 13.21
CA GLU A 11 -5.65 5.86 13.89
C GLU A 11 -5.26 6.96 12.88
N LEU A 12 -4.58 6.62 11.80
CA LEU A 12 -4.23 7.58 10.75
C LEU A 12 -5.46 8.18 10.07
N LEU A 13 -6.45 7.35 9.70
CA LEU A 13 -7.71 7.82 9.11
C LEU A 13 -8.45 8.76 10.08
N ARG A 14 -8.55 8.40 11.37
CA ARG A 14 -9.18 9.25 12.40
C ARG A 14 -8.47 10.59 12.53
N GLY A 15 -7.13 10.58 12.54
CA GLY A 15 -6.33 11.81 12.58
C GLY A 15 -6.59 12.71 11.37
N LEU A 16 -6.69 12.15 10.17
CA LEU A 16 -7.01 12.90 8.95
C LEU A 16 -8.43 13.48 9.00
N ILE A 17 -9.42 12.73 9.49
CA ILE A 17 -10.80 13.25 9.67
C ILE A 17 -10.85 14.35 10.73
N GLN A 18 -10.09 14.25 11.82
CA GLN A 18 -9.97 15.32 12.80
C GLN A 18 -9.34 16.57 12.20
N SER A 19 -8.27 16.42 11.42
CA SER A 19 -7.62 17.54 10.71
C SER A 19 -8.56 18.19 9.72
N TYR A 20 -9.33 17.39 8.96
CA TYR A 20 -10.39 17.91 8.07
C TYR A 20 -11.42 18.73 8.85
N ASN A 21 -11.96 18.19 9.93
CA ASN A 21 -12.94 18.88 10.75
C ASN A 21 -12.42 20.16 11.41
N ALA A 22 -11.11 20.24 11.70
CA ALA A 22 -10.46 21.41 12.25
C ALA A 22 -10.12 22.48 11.21
N SER A 23 -10.13 22.15 9.91
CA SER A 23 -9.75 23.07 8.83
C SER A 23 -10.77 24.17 8.53
N GLY A 24 -11.92 24.18 9.20
CA GLY A 24 -13.04 25.09 8.91
C GLY A 24 -13.82 24.69 7.67
N ALA A 25 -13.73 23.43 7.24
CA ALA A 25 -14.51 22.88 6.14
C ALA A 25 -16.03 23.08 6.36
N PRO A 26 -16.81 23.28 5.29
CA PRO A 26 -18.24 23.60 5.39
C PRO A 26 -19.09 22.43 5.92
N VAL A 27 -18.55 21.21 5.87
CA VAL A 27 -19.21 19.99 6.31
C VAL A 27 -18.36 19.35 7.40
N ARG A 28 -18.98 18.96 8.51
CA ARG A 28 -18.33 18.19 9.56
C ARG A 28 -18.59 16.69 9.36
N ILE A 29 -17.55 15.87 9.49
CA ILE A 29 -17.64 14.42 9.37
C ILE A 29 -17.69 13.82 10.78
N GLU A 30 -18.75 13.08 11.07
CA GLU A 30 -18.89 12.24 12.27
C GLU A 30 -18.63 10.78 11.91
N ILE A 31 -17.93 10.06 12.78
CA ILE A 31 -17.55 8.67 12.56
C ILE A 31 -18.60 7.77 13.20
N VAL A 32 -19.07 6.79 12.43
CA VAL A 32 -19.88 5.65 12.90
C VAL A 32 -19.01 4.41 12.75
N ASN A 33 -18.64 3.81 13.87
CA ASN A 33 -17.78 2.63 13.88
C ASN A 33 -18.61 1.34 13.96
N TYR A 34 -18.56 0.52 12.93
CA TYR A 34 -19.26 -0.77 12.90
C TYR A 34 -18.64 -1.82 13.84
N ALA A 35 -17.41 -1.58 14.30
CA ALA A 35 -16.79 -2.44 15.31
C ALA A 35 -17.33 -2.23 16.74
N ASP A 36 -18.08 -1.15 16.99
CA ASP A 36 -18.62 -0.86 18.31
C ASP A 36 -19.61 -1.97 18.75
N GLY A 37 -19.20 -2.77 19.73
CA GLY A 37 -19.97 -3.91 20.24
C GLY A 37 -19.88 -5.18 19.41
N ALA A 38 -19.03 -5.24 18.38
CA ALA A 38 -18.71 -6.48 17.67
C ALA A 38 -17.69 -7.30 18.47
N GLU A 39 -17.81 -8.63 18.42
CA GLU A 39 -16.89 -9.55 19.11
C GLU A 39 -15.64 -9.85 18.29
N SER A 40 -15.72 -9.65 16.96
CA SER A 40 -14.62 -9.88 16.01
C SER A 40 -14.69 -8.93 14.82
N TYR A 41 -13.59 -8.83 14.06
CA TYR A 41 -13.59 -8.10 12.79
C TYR A 41 -14.63 -8.66 11.80
N ALA A 42 -14.79 -9.97 11.72
CA ALA A 42 -15.80 -10.62 10.88
C ALA A 42 -17.23 -10.23 11.26
N ASP A 43 -17.52 -10.08 12.57
CA ASP A 43 -18.83 -9.59 13.03
C ASP A 43 -19.08 -8.15 12.62
N ALA A 44 -18.06 -7.29 12.72
CA ALA A 44 -18.14 -5.91 12.27
C ALA A 44 -18.39 -5.80 10.75
N VAL A 45 -17.73 -6.63 9.94
CA VAL A 45 -17.96 -6.74 8.49
C VAL A 45 -19.38 -7.20 8.20
N THR A 46 -19.86 -8.24 8.89
CA THR A 46 -21.22 -8.77 8.74
C THR A 46 -22.27 -7.71 9.10
N ARG A 47 -22.06 -6.99 10.19
CA ARG A 47 -22.93 -5.89 10.62
C ARG A 47 -22.96 -4.78 9.57
N ARG A 48 -21.80 -4.30 9.10
CA ARG A 48 -21.71 -3.29 8.03
C ARG A 48 -22.49 -3.72 6.80
N THR A 49 -22.24 -4.93 6.30
CA THR A 49 -22.89 -5.44 5.12
C THR A 49 -24.41 -5.54 5.30
N THR A 50 -24.87 -6.03 6.43
CA THR A 50 -26.30 -6.15 6.77
C THR A 50 -26.98 -4.79 6.81
N GLU A 51 -26.36 -3.79 7.47
CA GLU A 51 -26.93 -2.45 7.57
C GLU A 51 -26.96 -1.76 6.18
N LEU A 52 -25.90 -1.89 5.37
CA LEU A 52 -25.87 -1.36 4.00
C LEU A 52 -26.95 -1.98 3.12
N MET A 53 -27.14 -3.30 3.16
CA MET A 53 -28.17 -4.01 2.41
C MET A 53 -29.60 -3.66 2.88
N ALA A 54 -29.77 -3.35 4.15
CA ALA A 54 -31.04 -2.88 4.70
C ALA A 54 -31.35 -1.40 4.37
N GLY A 55 -30.45 -0.69 3.70
CA GLY A 55 -30.60 0.73 3.35
C GLY A 55 -30.23 1.69 4.50
N ASN A 56 -29.68 1.17 5.60
CA ASN A 56 -29.16 1.97 6.70
C ASN A 56 -27.69 2.34 6.40
N VAL A 57 -27.49 3.28 5.48
CA VAL A 57 -26.18 3.63 4.95
C VAL A 57 -25.63 4.92 5.58
N PRO A 58 -24.32 5.02 5.79
CA PRO A 58 -23.68 6.29 6.10
C PRO A 58 -23.64 7.18 4.85
N ASP A 59 -23.37 8.48 5.01
CA ASP A 59 -23.19 9.37 3.87
C ASP A 59 -21.89 9.09 3.12
N LEU A 60 -20.82 8.82 3.87
CA LEU A 60 -19.50 8.41 3.40
C LEU A 60 -19.17 7.01 3.92
N LEU A 61 -18.56 6.19 3.08
CA LEU A 61 -18.07 4.87 3.44
C LEU A 61 -16.55 4.81 3.29
N ASP A 62 -15.87 4.30 4.32
CA ASP A 62 -14.47 3.92 4.22
C ASP A 62 -14.36 2.66 3.36
N CYS A 63 -13.63 2.79 2.26
CA CYS A 63 -13.38 1.72 1.29
C CYS A 63 -11.97 1.15 1.41
N SER A 64 -11.16 1.61 2.37
CA SER A 64 -9.74 1.22 2.47
C SER A 64 -9.53 -0.23 2.89
N ASP A 65 -10.50 -0.85 3.52
CA ASP A 65 -10.49 -2.24 3.98
C ASP A 65 -11.30 -3.20 3.08
N LEU A 66 -11.97 -2.69 2.05
CA LEU A 66 -12.71 -3.52 1.12
C LEU A 66 -11.75 -4.32 0.22
N SER A 67 -12.00 -5.60 0.03
CA SER A 67 -11.35 -6.36 -1.04
C SER A 67 -11.78 -5.81 -2.41
N GLY A 68 -11.01 -6.12 -3.47
CA GLY A 68 -11.38 -5.74 -4.84
C GLY A 68 -12.79 -6.22 -5.22
N ALA A 69 -13.15 -7.46 -4.84
CA ALA A 69 -14.48 -8.03 -5.07
C ALA A 69 -15.58 -7.27 -4.34
N GLN A 70 -15.39 -6.99 -3.04
CA GLN A 70 -16.37 -6.25 -2.26
C GLN A 70 -16.57 -4.84 -2.80
N TYR A 71 -15.47 -4.17 -3.16
CA TYR A 71 -15.52 -2.83 -3.74
C TYR A 71 -16.29 -2.81 -5.08
N ALA A 72 -15.95 -3.72 -5.99
CA ALA A 72 -16.65 -3.87 -7.26
C ALA A 72 -18.13 -4.23 -7.06
N GLY A 73 -18.43 -5.14 -6.11
CA GLY A 73 -19.80 -5.49 -5.74
C GLY A 73 -20.59 -4.27 -5.22
N TYR A 74 -20.02 -3.44 -4.37
CA TYR A 74 -20.68 -2.24 -3.87
C TYR A 74 -20.94 -1.20 -4.97
N ALA A 75 -20.01 -1.07 -5.92
CA ALA A 75 -20.18 -0.21 -7.09
C ALA A 75 -21.29 -0.73 -8.02
N LYS A 76 -21.22 -2.01 -8.42
CA LYS A 76 -22.17 -2.65 -9.36
C LYS A 76 -23.59 -2.74 -8.78
N ASN A 77 -23.72 -3.01 -7.48
CA ASN A 77 -25.02 -3.07 -6.79
C ASN A 77 -25.58 -1.71 -6.39
N GLY A 78 -24.93 -0.62 -6.76
CA GLY A 78 -25.44 0.73 -6.54
C GLY A 78 -25.41 1.20 -5.07
N ILE A 79 -24.57 0.59 -4.24
CA ILE A 79 -24.31 1.06 -2.86
C ILE A 79 -23.47 2.34 -2.91
N LEU A 80 -22.44 2.37 -3.77
CA LEU A 80 -21.58 3.52 -3.99
C LEU A 80 -22.09 4.37 -5.16
N LEU A 81 -22.00 5.69 -4.99
CA LEU A 81 -22.35 6.68 -6.00
C LEU A 81 -21.20 6.87 -6.99
N PRO A 82 -21.44 6.85 -8.31
CA PRO A 82 -20.43 7.26 -9.28
C PRO A 82 -20.03 8.72 -9.11
N LEU A 83 -18.74 8.98 -8.95
CA LEU A 83 -18.17 10.31 -8.70
C LEU A 83 -17.77 10.97 -10.02
N ALA A 84 -18.73 11.63 -10.68
CA ALA A 84 -18.48 12.28 -11.97
C ALA A 84 -17.46 13.44 -11.84
N GLY A 85 -16.44 13.43 -12.73
CA GLY A 85 -15.37 14.44 -12.74
C GLY A 85 -14.40 14.33 -11.56
N MET A 86 -14.27 13.15 -10.98
CA MET A 86 -13.27 12.86 -9.97
C MET A 86 -12.45 11.62 -10.39
N PRO A 87 -11.15 11.52 -10.00
CA PRO A 87 -10.39 12.59 -9.33
C PRO A 87 -10.10 13.77 -10.26
N GLU A 88 -9.76 14.92 -9.68
CA GLU A 88 -9.31 16.11 -10.41
C GLU A 88 -7.85 15.95 -10.87
N GLU A 89 -7.40 16.81 -11.79
CA GLU A 89 -6.00 16.84 -12.24
C GLU A 89 -5.03 17.15 -11.08
N GLY A 90 -3.78 16.69 -11.21
CA GLY A 90 -2.71 16.98 -10.23
C GLY A 90 -2.62 16.01 -9.06
N VAL A 91 -3.35 14.88 -9.12
CA VAL A 91 -3.19 13.76 -8.19
C VAL A 91 -2.50 12.57 -8.87
N LEU A 92 -1.88 11.70 -8.09
CA LEU A 92 -1.24 10.48 -8.59
C LEU A 92 -2.30 9.55 -9.20
N SER A 93 -2.26 9.39 -10.53
CA SER A 93 -3.25 8.61 -11.28
C SER A 93 -3.26 7.12 -10.92
N GLY A 94 -2.09 6.53 -10.72
CA GLY A 94 -1.97 5.11 -10.39
C GLY A 94 -2.62 4.74 -9.04
N VAL A 95 -2.64 5.68 -8.08
CA VAL A 95 -3.33 5.49 -6.79
C VAL A 95 -4.85 5.58 -6.96
N GLN A 96 -5.34 6.34 -7.94
CA GLN A 96 -6.78 6.53 -8.17
C GLN A 96 -7.39 5.48 -9.09
N GLN A 97 -6.61 4.89 -10.00
CA GLN A 97 -7.09 3.91 -10.99
C GLN A 97 -7.82 2.72 -10.34
N PRO A 98 -7.36 2.12 -9.22
CA PRO A 98 -8.09 1.03 -8.56
C PRO A 98 -9.45 1.44 -7.95
N CYS A 99 -9.78 2.74 -7.94
CA CYS A 99 -11.10 3.25 -7.53
C CYS A 99 -12.12 3.22 -8.67
N GLU A 100 -11.74 2.80 -9.87
CA GLU A 100 -12.62 2.70 -11.03
C GLU A 100 -13.21 1.30 -11.18
N VAL A 101 -14.51 1.24 -11.46
CA VAL A 101 -15.23 0.04 -11.85
C VAL A 101 -16.00 0.37 -13.11
N ASP A 102 -15.85 -0.42 -14.17
CA ASP A 102 -16.47 -0.19 -15.50
C ASP A 102 -16.25 1.25 -16.02
N GLY A 103 -15.03 1.79 -15.83
CA GLY A 103 -14.64 3.12 -16.28
C GLY A 103 -15.30 4.28 -15.52
N LYS A 104 -15.84 4.03 -14.34
CA LYS A 104 -16.40 5.05 -13.44
C LYS A 104 -15.70 5.00 -12.09
N CYS A 105 -15.36 6.17 -11.57
CA CYS A 105 -14.80 6.31 -10.23
C CYS A 105 -15.93 6.26 -9.18
N TYR A 106 -15.74 5.47 -8.10
CA TYR A 106 -16.72 5.33 -7.01
C TYR A 106 -16.18 5.73 -5.64
N SER A 107 -14.87 5.92 -5.53
CA SER A 107 -14.21 6.44 -4.33
C SER A 107 -13.02 7.30 -4.72
N ILE A 108 -12.48 8.06 -3.78
CA ILE A 108 -11.19 8.72 -3.93
C ILE A 108 -10.21 8.14 -2.92
N VAL A 109 -8.93 8.08 -3.28
CA VAL A 109 -7.84 7.95 -2.32
C VAL A 109 -7.29 9.35 -2.05
N GLY A 110 -7.29 9.77 -0.80
CA GLY A 110 -6.76 11.07 -0.37
C GLY A 110 -5.39 10.96 0.31
N ALA A 111 -5.06 9.78 0.85
CA ALA A 111 -3.78 9.50 1.49
C ALA A 111 -3.46 8.01 1.44
N PHE A 112 -2.18 7.65 1.38
CA PHE A 112 -1.74 6.27 1.31
C PHE A 112 -0.37 6.07 1.97
N THR A 113 0.01 4.82 2.18
CA THR A 113 1.36 4.41 2.58
C THR A 113 1.90 3.38 1.61
N LEU A 114 3.21 3.19 1.60
CA LEU A 114 3.88 2.12 0.89
C LEU A 114 4.42 1.09 1.88
N ASP A 115 4.49 -0.15 1.46
CA ASP A 115 5.17 -1.22 2.20
C ASP A 115 6.06 -2.03 1.24
N PRO A 116 7.01 -1.36 0.55
CA PRO A 116 7.76 -1.95 -0.54
C PRO A 116 8.86 -2.89 -0.03
N LEU A 117 9.27 -3.80 -0.90
CA LEU A 117 10.54 -4.47 -0.76
C LEU A 117 11.66 -3.56 -1.28
N PHE A 118 12.75 -3.51 -0.57
CA PHE A 118 13.92 -2.70 -0.93
C PHE A 118 15.22 -3.39 -0.54
N GLY A 119 16.31 -2.98 -1.18
CA GLY A 119 17.64 -3.52 -0.96
C GLY A 119 18.75 -2.59 -1.45
N PRO A 120 20.02 -3.02 -1.45
CA PRO A 120 21.19 -2.18 -1.70
C PRO A 120 21.21 -1.62 -3.13
N ALA A 121 21.36 -0.30 -3.25
CA ALA A 121 21.41 0.41 -4.54
C ALA A 121 22.56 -0.08 -5.43
N SER A 122 23.70 -0.42 -4.85
CA SER A 122 24.86 -0.95 -5.57
C SER A 122 24.61 -2.27 -6.31
N LYS A 123 23.55 -3.01 -5.91
CA LYS A 123 23.14 -4.29 -6.51
C LYS A 123 21.91 -4.16 -7.40
N LEU A 124 20.98 -3.30 -7.03
CA LEU A 124 19.67 -3.20 -7.67
C LEU A 124 19.59 -2.16 -8.80
N GLY A 125 20.57 -1.24 -8.87
CA GLY A 125 20.50 -0.11 -9.79
C GLY A 125 19.57 0.98 -9.29
N ALA A 126 18.80 1.64 -10.19
CA ALA A 126 17.77 2.60 -9.78
C ALA A 126 16.51 1.89 -9.28
N SER A 127 15.66 2.59 -8.52
CA SER A 127 14.39 2.02 -8.07
C SER A 127 13.56 1.53 -9.25
N LEU A 128 12.88 0.40 -9.04
CA LEU A 128 12.01 -0.30 -9.99
C LEU A 128 12.70 -0.87 -11.24
N GLN A 129 14.03 -0.80 -11.36
CA GLN A 129 14.77 -1.48 -12.44
C GLN A 129 14.92 -2.97 -12.21
N THR A 130 14.88 -3.40 -10.97
CA THR A 130 14.96 -4.80 -10.57
C THR A 130 13.66 -5.21 -9.90
N SER A 131 13.10 -6.34 -10.31
CA SER A 131 11.91 -6.90 -9.69
C SER A 131 12.23 -7.93 -8.61
N VAL A 132 11.25 -8.20 -7.75
CA VAL A 132 11.32 -9.32 -6.80
C VAL A 132 11.49 -10.65 -7.55
N GLU A 133 10.85 -10.79 -8.69
CA GLU A 133 10.96 -11.99 -9.55
C GLU A 133 12.38 -12.16 -10.10
N ASP A 134 13.05 -11.08 -10.52
CA ASP A 134 14.46 -11.12 -10.98
C ASP A 134 15.39 -11.63 -9.88
N VAL A 135 15.18 -11.17 -8.65
CA VAL A 135 15.97 -11.64 -7.51
C VAL A 135 15.69 -13.11 -7.22
N LEU A 136 14.43 -13.53 -7.25
CA LEU A 136 14.03 -14.93 -7.02
C LEU A 136 14.57 -15.87 -8.09
N CYS A 137 14.64 -15.43 -9.35
CA CYS A 137 15.24 -16.19 -10.45
C CYS A 137 16.78 -16.19 -10.44
N GLY A 138 17.41 -15.45 -9.51
CA GLY A 138 18.87 -15.35 -9.39
C GLY A 138 19.53 -14.44 -10.43
N ALA A 139 18.77 -13.55 -11.07
CA ALA A 139 19.31 -12.56 -11.99
C ALA A 139 20.20 -11.52 -11.29
N VAL A 140 19.98 -11.30 -9.99
CA VAL A 140 20.79 -10.40 -9.15
C VAL A 140 21.65 -11.24 -8.20
N PRO A 141 22.98 -11.35 -8.44
CA PRO A 141 23.85 -12.13 -7.59
C PRO A 141 24.10 -11.45 -6.25
N ASP A 142 24.37 -12.27 -5.23
CA ASP A 142 24.80 -11.83 -3.90
C ASP A 142 23.80 -10.94 -3.15
N VAL A 143 22.52 -11.03 -3.46
CA VAL A 143 21.44 -10.46 -2.63
C VAL A 143 20.68 -11.58 -1.92
N ARG A 144 20.15 -11.29 -0.74
CA ARG A 144 19.51 -12.27 0.12
C ARG A 144 18.24 -11.70 0.73
N PHE A 145 17.19 -12.52 0.83
CA PHE A 145 16.01 -12.16 1.59
C PHE A 145 16.23 -12.44 3.08
N VAL A 146 15.73 -11.55 3.94
CA VAL A 146 15.74 -11.77 5.39
C VAL A 146 14.74 -12.86 5.81
N TRP A 147 13.77 -13.16 4.96
CA TRP A 147 12.75 -14.18 5.20
C TRP A 147 13.07 -15.52 4.55
N GLY A 148 12.55 -16.61 5.15
CA GLY A 148 12.43 -17.90 4.47
C GLY A 148 11.34 -17.87 3.39
N GLY A 149 11.37 -18.84 2.50
CA GLY A 149 10.51 -18.84 1.31
C GLY A 149 9.00 -18.74 1.61
N ARG A 150 8.54 -19.36 2.70
CA ARG A 150 7.11 -19.25 3.12
C ARG A 150 6.72 -17.82 3.44
N ASP A 151 7.52 -17.15 4.27
CA ASP A 151 7.21 -15.79 4.70
C ASP A 151 7.37 -14.80 3.54
N LEU A 152 8.37 -15.03 2.67
CA LEU A 152 8.57 -14.28 1.44
C LEU A 152 7.37 -14.43 0.49
N LEU A 153 6.85 -15.65 0.32
CA LEU A 153 5.60 -15.86 -0.45
C LEU A 153 4.43 -15.06 0.16
N GLY A 154 4.31 -15.09 1.49
CA GLY A 154 3.28 -14.29 2.20
C GLY A 154 3.45 -12.78 1.99
N VAL A 155 4.69 -12.28 2.01
CA VAL A 155 5.00 -10.87 1.68
C VAL A 155 4.61 -10.58 0.24
N TYR A 156 5.06 -11.39 -0.73
CA TYR A 156 4.74 -11.20 -2.14
C TYR A 156 3.22 -11.23 -2.39
N CYS A 157 2.51 -12.22 -1.86
CA CYS A 157 1.08 -12.38 -2.09
C CYS A 157 0.24 -11.25 -1.47
N ARG A 158 0.65 -10.65 -0.35
CA ARG A 158 -0.02 -9.43 0.16
C ARG A 158 -0.01 -8.29 -0.85
N HIS A 159 1.00 -8.25 -1.71
CA HIS A 159 1.14 -7.20 -2.72
C HIS A 159 0.58 -7.62 -4.09
N ALA A 160 0.61 -8.89 -4.43
CA ALA A 160 0.41 -9.33 -5.80
C ALA A 160 -0.66 -10.43 -5.98
N ALA A 161 -1.31 -10.94 -4.92
CA ALA A 161 -2.29 -12.02 -5.05
C ALA A 161 -3.47 -11.67 -5.96
N GLU A 162 -3.89 -10.41 -5.98
CA GLU A 162 -4.98 -9.91 -6.84
C GLU A 162 -4.70 -10.12 -8.35
N ARG A 163 -3.44 -10.23 -8.75
CA ARG A 163 -3.04 -10.52 -10.15
C ARG A 163 -3.45 -11.92 -10.63
N PHE A 164 -3.70 -12.81 -9.69
CA PHE A 164 -4.09 -14.22 -9.96
C PHE A 164 -5.57 -14.48 -9.74
N LEU A 165 -6.37 -13.41 -9.52
CA LEU A 165 -7.80 -13.50 -9.25
C LEU A 165 -8.58 -12.72 -10.30
N ASP A 166 -9.63 -13.33 -10.82
CA ASP A 166 -10.60 -12.69 -11.71
C ASP A 166 -11.98 -12.74 -11.05
N TYR A 167 -12.38 -11.61 -10.50
CA TYR A 167 -13.65 -11.45 -9.80
C TYR A 167 -14.85 -11.38 -10.75
N ASP A 168 -14.64 -11.03 -12.03
CA ASP A 168 -15.72 -10.94 -13.01
C ASP A 168 -16.13 -12.35 -13.50
N THR A 169 -15.14 -13.23 -13.69
CA THR A 169 -15.38 -14.62 -14.09
C THR A 169 -15.47 -15.59 -12.91
N GLY A 170 -15.11 -15.14 -11.70
CA GLY A 170 -15.10 -15.98 -10.50
C GLY A 170 -13.98 -17.03 -10.52
N THR A 171 -12.86 -16.76 -11.19
CA THR A 171 -11.77 -17.72 -11.37
C THR A 171 -10.48 -17.24 -10.71
N ALA A 172 -9.57 -18.19 -10.47
CA ALA A 172 -8.21 -17.93 -10.05
C ALA A 172 -7.22 -18.59 -11.03
N SER A 173 -5.96 -18.14 -11.03
CA SER A 173 -4.92 -18.58 -11.97
C SER A 173 -3.58 -18.91 -11.27
N PHE A 174 -3.65 -19.56 -10.10
CA PHE A 174 -2.46 -20.04 -9.37
C PHE A 174 -1.78 -21.23 -10.08
N GLU A 175 -2.47 -21.95 -10.99
CA GLU A 175 -1.83 -22.94 -11.87
C GLU A 175 -1.04 -22.30 -13.03
N SER A 176 -1.00 -20.97 -13.18
CA SER A 176 -0.18 -20.30 -14.17
C SER A 176 1.32 -20.56 -13.98
N GLU A 177 2.08 -20.57 -15.08
CA GLU A 177 3.53 -20.74 -15.07
C GLU A 177 4.20 -19.72 -14.13
N ALA A 178 3.76 -18.46 -14.18
CA ALA A 178 4.28 -17.39 -13.34
C ALA A 178 4.13 -17.69 -11.83
N PHE A 179 2.98 -18.18 -11.38
CA PHE A 179 2.80 -18.50 -9.97
C PHE A 179 3.54 -19.78 -9.56
N LEU A 180 3.58 -20.78 -10.43
CA LEU A 180 4.33 -22.02 -10.17
C LEU A 180 5.84 -21.76 -10.05
N ASP A 181 6.38 -20.88 -10.89
CA ASP A 181 7.78 -20.46 -10.82
C ASP A 181 8.06 -19.69 -9.53
N LEU A 182 7.20 -18.75 -9.16
CA LEU A 182 7.26 -18.03 -7.88
C LEU A 182 7.26 -18.99 -6.70
N LEU A 183 6.31 -19.91 -6.63
CA LEU A 183 6.15 -20.89 -5.56
C LEU A 183 7.40 -21.78 -5.45
N THR A 184 7.91 -22.24 -6.60
CA THR A 184 9.10 -23.08 -6.69
C THR A 184 10.38 -22.32 -6.32
N ALA A 185 10.50 -21.05 -6.72
CA ALA A 185 11.62 -20.20 -6.35
C ALA A 185 11.63 -19.94 -4.85
N CYS A 186 10.49 -19.59 -4.26
CA CYS A 186 10.36 -19.40 -2.82
C CYS A 186 10.81 -20.63 -2.02
N ALA A 187 10.49 -21.85 -2.49
CA ALA A 187 10.91 -23.07 -1.78
C ALA A 187 12.43 -23.24 -1.63
N ARG A 188 13.22 -22.53 -2.41
CA ARG A 188 14.71 -22.58 -2.38
C ARG A 188 15.30 -21.50 -1.47
N ILE A 189 14.51 -20.50 -1.06
CA ILE A 189 14.99 -19.38 -0.27
C ILE A 189 15.13 -19.79 1.20
N GLN A 190 16.33 -19.56 1.74
CA GLN A 190 16.62 -19.70 3.16
C GLN A 190 16.69 -18.30 3.78
N PRO A 191 16.21 -18.11 5.01
CA PRO A 191 16.31 -16.82 5.69
C PRO A 191 17.77 -16.46 5.93
N SER A 192 18.10 -15.18 5.82
CA SER A 192 19.42 -14.67 6.13
C SER A 192 19.37 -13.67 7.28
N GLU A 193 20.50 -13.50 7.97
CA GLU A 193 20.66 -12.37 8.88
C GLU A 193 20.67 -11.06 8.10
N LEU A 194 20.16 -10.01 8.73
CA LEU A 194 20.18 -8.66 8.16
C LEU A 194 21.63 -8.20 7.93
N GLY A 195 21.91 -7.73 6.73
CA GLY A 195 23.23 -7.27 6.32
C GLY A 195 23.16 -6.35 5.09
N PRO A 196 24.32 -5.89 4.61
CA PRO A 196 24.38 -4.92 3.50
C PRO A 196 23.80 -5.45 2.18
N ASP A 197 23.73 -6.76 2.00
CA ASP A 197 23.20 -7.39 0.78
C ASP A 197 21.75 -7.90 0.97
N SER A 198 21.05 -7.42 2.00
CA SER A 198 19.71 -7.91 2.33
C SER A 198 18.62 -7.18 1.58
N ILE A 199 17.60 -7.94 1.16
CA ILE A 199 16.30 -7.40 0.77
C ILE A 199 15.36 -7.51 1.96
N MET A 200 14.71 -6.40 2.27
CA MET A 200 13.77 -6.29 3.37
C MET A 200 12.53 -5.49 3.00
N GLN A 201 11.54 -5.51 3.87
CA GLN A 201 10.31 -4.75 3.78
C GLN A 201 10.17 -3.88 5.03
N GLN A 202 9.73 -2.67 4.84
CA GLN A 202 9.38 -1.78 5.95
C GLN A 202 8.38 -0.73 5.47
N PRO A 203 7.36 -0.41 6.28
CA PRO A 203 6.38 0.61 5.94
C PRO A 203 7.02 1.98 5.72
N MET A 204 6.79 2.55 4.54
CA MET A 204 7.13 3.92 4.20
C MET A 204 5.85 4.75 4.27
N ARG A 205 5.74 5.58 5.30
CA ARG A 205 4.50 6.34 5.54
C ARG A 205 4.54 7.74 4.96
N SER A 206 5.71 8.37 4.88
CA SER A 206 5.86 9.75 4.40
C SER A 206 7.26 10.01 3.85
N VAL A 207 7.46 11.16 3.21
CA VAL A 207 8.77 11.63 2.73
C VAL A 207 9.80 11.67 3.85
N SER A 208 9.40 12.17 5.03
CA SER A 208 10.28 12.23 6.21
C SER A 208 10.70 10.85 6.69
N VAL A 209 9.77 9.88 6.72
CA VAL A 209 10.08 8.48 7.08
C VAL A 209 11.02 7.86 6.05
N TYR A 210 10.79 8.08 4.75
CA TYR A 210 11.70 7.58 3.71
C TYR A 210 13.13 8.13 3.90
N ARG A 211 13.28 9.44 4.17
CA ARG A 211 14.59 10.04 4.47
C ARG A 211 15.25 9.38 5.69
N GLN A 212 14.51 9.16 6.77
CA GLN A 212 15.04 8.49 7.96
C GLN A 212 15.48 7.06 7.66
N MET A 213 14.70 6.33 6.87
CA MET A 213 15.05 4.97 6.45
C MET A 213 16.33 4.96 5.60
N GLN A 214 16.47 5.88 4.63
CA GLN A 214 17.69 6.01 3.82
C GLN A 214 18.92 6.28 4.69
N ASN A 215 18.81 7.19 5.64
CA ASN A 215 19.91 7.51 6.55
C ASN A 215 20.30 6.30 7.42
N SER A 216 19.31 5.66 8.03
CA SER A 216 19.54 4.48 8.89
C SER A 216 20.13 3.30 8.11
N TRP A 217 19.66 3.09 6.89
CA TRP A 217 20.22 2.06 6.01
C TRP A 217 21.67 2.36 5.64
N TYR A 218 21.96 3.61 5.26
CA TYR A 218 23.30 4.04 4.90
C TYR A 218 24.29 3.92 6.08
N GLU A 219 23.87 4.29 7.28
CA GLU A 219 24.69 4.14 8.50
C GLU A 219 25.06 2.69 8.78
N GLN A 220 24.18 1.75 8.45
CA GLN A 220 24.39 0.33 8.70
C GLN A 220 25.18 -0.37 7.57
N THR A 221 24.99 0.05 6.34
CA THR A 221 25.47 -0.69 5.15
C THR A 221 26.54 0.05 4.35
N GLY A 222 26.62 1.36 4.48
CA GLY A 222 27.46 2.23 3.63
C GLY A 222 26.90 2.44 2.22
N ASP A 223 25.66 2.01 1.95
CA ASP A 223 24.98 2.11 0.66
C ASP A 223 23.60 2.77 0.80
N ALA A 224 23.05 3.31 -0.27
CA ALA A 224 21.65 3.69 -0.32
C ALA A 224 20.77 2.45 -0.56
N PHE A 225 19.49 2.53 -0.26
CA PHE A 225 18.56 1.50 -0.71
C PHE A 225 17.76 1.95 -1.96
N ARG A 226 17.26 0.97 -2.70
CA ARG A 226 16.33 1.15 -3.82
C ARG A 226 15.14 0.22 -3.67
N VAL A 227 13.99 0.68 -4.12
CA VAL A 227 12.73 -0.06 -4.11
C VAL A 227 12.71 -1.02 -5.30
N LEU A 228 12.29 -2.27 -5.05
CA LEU A 228 12.04 -3.25 -6.10
C LEU A 228 10.62 -3.11 -6.63
N SER A 229 10.45 -3.33 -7.93
CA SER A 229 9.12 -3.64 -8.47
C SER A 229 8.68 -5.05 -8.08
N LEU A 230 7.40 -5.35 -8.14
CA LEU A 230 6.92 -6.70 -7.83
C LEU A 230 7.25 -7.68 -8.95
N SER A 231 7.10 -7.26 -10.19
CA SER A 231 7.35 -8.06 -11.38
C SER A 231 8.10 -7.26 -12.44
N ALA A 232 8.54 -7.95 -13.50
CA ALA A 232 9.19 -7.34 -14.66
C ALA A 232 8.32 -6.28 -15.37
N ASP A 233 7.00 -6.40 -15.30
CA ASP A 233 6.06 -5.42 -15.86
C ASP A 233 5.90 -4.16 -14.97
N GLY A 234 6.61 -4.11 -13.85
CA GLY A 234 6.57 -3.00 -12.90
C GLY A 234 5.58 -3.23 -11.76
N GLY A 235 5.14 -2.14 -11.17
CA GLY A 235 4.16 -2.13 -10.08
C GLY A 235 4.78 -1.87 -8.71
N VAL A 236 4.24 -0.87 -8.05
CA VAL A 236 4.49 -0.61 -6.63
C VAL A 236 3.17 -0.64 -5.91
N THR A 237 3.10 -1.44 -4.88
CA THR A 237 1.89 -1.59 -4.10
C THR A 237 1.74 -0.51 -3.05
N TYR A 238 0.55 0.02 -2.91
CA TYR A 238 0.19 0.97 -1.87
C TYR A 238 -0.93 0.45 -0.98
N GLN A 239 -0.97 0.97 0.24
CA GLN A 239 -2.04 0.75 1.21
C GLN A 239 -2.84 2.06 1.34
N PRO A 240 -4.12 2.12 0.98
CA PRO A 240 -4.91 3.32 1.18
C PRO A 240 -5.11 3.57 2.68
N VAL A 241 -4.86 4.80 3.12
CA VAL A 241 -5.14 5.28 4.48
C VAL A 241 -6.48 6.02 4.52
N LEU A 242 -6.73 6.84 3.52
CA LEU A 242 -7.96 7.59 3.32
C LEU A 242 -8.52 7.21 1.96
N GLN A 243 -9.43 6.25 1.90
CA GLN A 243 -10.19 5.90 0.69
C GLN A 243 -11.67 5.95 0.99
N LEU A 244 -12.36 6.94 0.44
CA LEU A 244 -13.76 7.23 0.75
C LEU A 244 -14.63 7.22 -0.48
N GLY A 245 -15.80 6.57 -0.37
CA GLY A 245 -16.90 6.63 -1.34
C GLY A 245 -18.14 7.29 -0.74
N VAL A 246 -19.01 7.78 -1.59
CA VAL A 246 -20.33 8.32 -1.21
C VAL A 246 -21.37 7.23 -1.37
N CYS A 247 -22.24 7.03 -0.38
CA CYS A 247 -23.34 6.07 -0.50
C CYS A 247 -24.48 6.65 -1.33
N THR A 248 -25.01 5.88 -2.26
CA THR A 248 -26.11 6.29 -3.15
C THR A 248 -27.38 6.65 -2.40
N ALA A 249 -27.68 5.99 -1.28
CA ALA A 249 -28.87 6.28 -0.47
C ALA A 249 -28.67 7.46 0.51
N SER A 250 -27.51 8.14 0.51
CA SER A 250 -27.32 9.36 1.30
C SER A 250 -28.28 10.47 0.89
N SER A 251 -28.87 11.12 1.87
CA SER A 251 -29.74 12.30 1.66
C SER A 251 -28.96 13.60 1.42
N VAL A 252 -27.62 13.56 1.61
CA VAL A 252 -26.71 14.72 1.51
C VAL A 252 -25.56 14.47 0.53
N GLN A 253 -25.80 13.75 -0.56
CA GLN A 253 -24.80 13.35 -1.54
C GLN A 253 -23.92 14.50 -2.02
N GLU A 254 -24.51 15.67 -2.33
CA GLU A 254 -23.76 16.83 -2.81
C GLU A 254 -22.75 17.33 -1.77
N ALA A 255 -23.16 17.41 -0.50
CA ALA A 255 -22.28 17.81 0.59
C ALA A 255 -21.17 16.75 0.83
N ALA A 256 -21.49 15.46 0.70
CA ALA A 256 -20.51 14.37 0.79
C ALA A 256 -19.47 14.45 -0.35
N VAL A 257 -19.89 14.67 -1.59
CA VAL A 257 -18.98 14.87 -2.73
C VAL A 257 -18.11 16.12 -2.54
N GLN A 258 -18.67 17.23 -2.00
CA GLN A 258 -17.87 18.41 -1.67
C GLN A 258 -16.82 18.13 -0.60
N ALA A 259 -17.13 17.30 0.39
CA ALA A 259 -16.15 16.87 1.40
C ALA A 259 -15.00 16.09 0.74
N LEU A 260 -15.28 15.17 -0.18
CA LEU A 260 -14.24 14.45 -0.92
C LEU A 260 -13.35 15.40 -1.75
N ARG A 261 -13.95 16.37 -2.45
CA ARG A 261 -13.18 17.40 -3.18
C ARG A 261 -12.29 18.22 -2.27
N ALA A 262 -12.80 18.62 -1.10
CA ALA A 262 -12.03 19.36 -0.12
C ALA A 262 -10.84 18.55 0.42
N MET A 263 -10.95 17.22 0.53
CA MET A 263 -9.86 16.34 0.92
C MET A 263 -8.81 16.17 -0.18
N LEU A 264 -9.15 16.34 -1.44
CA LEU A 264 -8.19 16.36 -2.54
C LEU A 264 -7.56 17.75 -2.75
N ALA A 265 -8.16 18.80 -2.22
CA ALA A 265 -7.65 20.16 -2.36
C ALA A 265 -6.27 20.31 -1.68
N GLU A 266 -5.39 21.09 -2.31
CA GLU A 266 -4.00 21.28 -1.86
C GLU A 266 -3.91 21.78 -0.41
N SER A 267 -4.88 22.57 0.06
CA SER A 267 -4.93 23.05 1.45
C SER A 267 -5.06 21.92 2.47
N PHE A 268 -5.86 20.88 2.18
CA PHE A 268 -5.97 19.70 3.03
C PHE A 268 -4.77 18.78 2.82
N GLN A 269 -4.37 18.54 1.58
CA GLN A 269 -3.24 17.66 1.26
C GLN A 269 -1.94 18.09 1.95
N LYS A 270 -1.70 19.38 2.17
CA LYS A 270 -0.58 19.93 2.93
C LYS A 270 -0.60 19.58 4.42
N THR A 271 -1.74 19.19 4.97
CA THR A 271 -1.84 18.77 6.38
C THR A 271 -1.46 17.32 6.60
N ILE A 272 -1.25 16.54 5.54
CA ILE A 272 -0.92 15.13 5.60
C ILE A 272 0.60 14.99 5.80
N THR A 273 1.01 14.51 6.98
CA THR A 273 2.42 14.35 7.38
C THR A 273 2.81 12.91 7.69
N ASP A 274 1.85 12.08 8.13
CA ASP A 274 2.06 10.70 8.57
C ASP A 274 1.60 9.67 7.53
N ALA A 275 1.27 10.15 6.34
CA ALA A 275 0.97 9.37 5.13
C ALA A 275 1.51 10.14 3.92
N PHE A 276 1.55 9.50 2.74
CA PHE A 276 1.78 10.22 1.48
C PHE A 276 0.48 10.88 1.04
N PRO A 277 0.49 12.21 0.78
CA PRO A 277 -0.61 12.87 0.08
C PRO A 277 -0.65 12.39 -1.38
N VAL A 278 -1.81 12.52 -2.02
CA VAL A 278 -1.94 12.16 -3.45
C VAL A 278 -1.64 13.32 -4.39
N SER A 279 -1.58 14.55 -3.90
CA SER A 279 -1.24 15.75 -4.68
C SER A 279 0.23 15.75 -5.07
N THR A 280 0.53 15.72 -6.37
CA THR A 280 1.90 15.77 -6.89
C THR A 280 2.62 17.05 -6.50
N ALA A 281 1.92 18.19 -6.49
CA ALA A 281 2.49 19.48 -6.07
C ALA A 281 2.87 19.48 -4.58
N VAL A 282 2.04 18.88 -3.72
CA VAL A 282 2.33 18.78 -2.28
C VAL A 282 3.50 17.84 -2.02
N LEU A 283 3.55 16.70 -2.71
CA LEU A 283 4.68 15.76 -2.62
C LEU A 283 6.00 16.44 -3.02
N GLN A 284 6.02 17.15 -4.14
CA GLN A 284 7.20 17.91 -4.58
C GLN A 284 7.63 18.95 -3.54
N ALA A 285 6.67 19.66 -2.93
CA ALA A 285 6.96 20.63 -1.88
C ALA A 285 7.53 19.96 -0.60
N GLN A 286 7.00 18.80 -0.20
CA GLN A 286 7.53 18.02 0.93
C GLN A 286 8.95 17.51 0.65
N LEU A 287 9.21 17.00 -0.55
CA LEU A 287 10.55 16.58 -0.97
C LEU A 287 11.54 17.76 -0.91
N GLN A 288 11.16 18.92 -1.43
CA GLN A 288 12.01 20.11 -1.39
C GLN A 288 12.28 20.58 0.05
N GLN A 289 11.27 20.51 0.92
CA GLN A 289 11.41 20.85 2.34
C GLN A 289 12.45 19.96 3.04
N GLU A 290 12.44 18.65 2.78
CA GLU A 290 13.41 17.71 3.36
C GLU A 290 14.83 17.96 2.82
N ILE A 291 14.99 18.30 1.53
CA ILE A 291 16.28 18.70 0.94
C ILE A 291 16.81 19.96 1.63
N ASP A 292 15.97 20.97 1.81
CA ASP A 292 16.38 22.25 2.41
C ASP A 292 16.68 22.11 3.91
N ALA A 293 15.93 21.28 4.63
CA ALA A 293 16.19 20.93 6.01
C ALA A 293 17.55 20.24 6.16
N GLN A 294 17.87 19.31 5.28
CA GLN A 294 19.16 18.62 5.27
C GLN A 294 20.34 19.59 4.98
N LYS A 295 20.20 20.46 3.99
CA LYS A 295 21.20 21.50 3.67
C LYS A 295 21.43 22.44 4.86
N THR A 296 20.36 22.84 5.55
CA THR A 296 20.42 23.71 6.72
C THR A 296 21.14 23.02 7.88
N TYR A 297 20.82 21.76 8.15
CA TYR A 297 21.48 20.95 9.18
C TYR A 297 23.00 20.88 8.95
N GLN A 298 23.43 20.59 7.72
CA GLN A 298 24.84 20.53 7.35
C GLN A 298 25.54 21.87 7.56
N GLN A 299 24.95 22.98 7.12
CA GLN A 299 25.55 24.32 7.29
C GLN A 299 25.69 24.69 8.77
N THR A 300 24.74 24.29 9.61
CA THR A 300 24.80 24.55 11.06
C THR A 300 25.87 23.70 11.74
N ALA A 301 25.93 22.40 11.42
CA ALA A 301 26.95 21.49 11.94
C ALA A 301 28.38 21.94 11.57
N ILE A 302 28.59 22.41 10.33
CA ILE A 302 29.88 22.95 9.89
C ILE A 302 30.26 24.24 10.68
N ARG A 303 29.28 25.10 11.00
CA ARG A 303 29.53 26.36 11.73
C ARG A 303 29.81 26.16 13.20
N GLU A 304 29.09 25.28 13.88
CA GLU A 304 29.16 25.13 15.34
C GLU A 304 30.33 24.25 15.80
N GLU A 305 30.71 23.25 15.02
CA GLU A 305 31.71 22.25 15.44
C GLU A 305 33.03 22.32 14.68
N GLY A 306 33.12 23.13 13.61
CA GLY A 306 34.30 23.19 12.75
C GLY A 306 34.63 21.84 12.05
N ARG A 307 33.77 20.89 12.23
CA ARG A 307 33.79 19.53 11.63
C ARG A 307 32.37 19.19 11.19
N VAL A 308 32.22 18.63 10.02
CA VAL A 308 31.10 17.74 9.75
C VAL A 308 31.21 16.67 10.82
N ASN A 309 30.17 16.43 11.64
CA ASN A 309 30.19 15.32 12.58
C ASN A 309 30.31 14.04 11.78
N VAL A 310 31.54 13.65 11.56
CA VAL A 310 31.90 12.30 11.22
C VAL A 310 31.76 11.60 12.57
N GLY A 311 30.74 10.78 12.79
CA GLY A 311 30.59 9.98 13.98
C GLY A 311 31.93 9.27 14.29
N GLU A 312 32.13 8.80 15.50
CA GLU A 312 33.41 8.22 15.98
C GLU A 312 34.03 7.15 15.05
N ALA A 313 33.31 6.69 14.02
CA ALA A 313 33.76 5.73 13.00
C ALA A 313 34.07 6.36 11.63
N GLY A 314 34.04 7.68 11.46
CA GLY A 314 34.29 8.30 10.16
C GLY A 314 33.15 8.11 9.16
N THR A 315 31.96 7.74 9.61
CA THR A 315 30.78 7.53 8.77
C THR A 315 30.26 8.86 8.21
N GLN A 316 30.28 8.96 6.92
CA GLN A 316 29.66 10.05 6.20
C GLN A 316 28.13 9.89 6.34
N THR A 317 27.44 10.85 6.95
CA THR A 317 25.98 10.80 7.04
C THR A 317 25.40 10.86 5.62
N PHE A 318 24.51 9.93 5.28
CA PHE A 318 23.81 9.95 3.99
C PHE A 318 23.05 11.28 3.84
N LEU A 319 23.10 11.85 2.66
CA LEU A 319 22.48 13.14 2.38
C LEU A 319 21.23 12.92 1.52
N PHE A 320 20.08 13.36 2.03
CA PHE A 320 18.87 13.43 1.25
C PHE A 320 18.97 14.61 0.27
N ASP A 321 19.38 14.31 -0.97
CA ASP A 321 19.60 15.28 -2.03
C ASP A 321 18.52 15.18 -3.13
N GLU A 322 18.69 15.97 -4.18
CA GLU A 322 17.79 16.02 -5.34
C GLU A 322 17.69 14.64 -6.04
N ALA A 323 18.75 13.84 -6.06
CA ALA A 323 18.74 12.54 -6.71
C ALA A 323 17.92 11.52 -5.93
N VAL A 324 18.04 11.51 -4.60
CA VAL A 324 17.25 10.64 -3.71
C VAL A 324 15.79 11.06 -3.70
N ALA A 325 15.52 12.37 -3.71
CA ALA A 325 14.17 12.90 -3.82
C ALA A 325 13.50 12.53 -5.15
N ALA A 326 14.25 12.61 -6.26
CA ALA A 326 13.77 12.21 -7.58
C ALA A 326 13.50 10.70 -7.66
N ASP A 327 14.31 9.87 -7.03
CA ASP A 327 14.10 8.43 -6.95
C ASP A 327 12.81 8.08 -6.19
N LEU A 328 12.55 8.74 -5.05
CA LEU A 328 11.28 8.56 -4.34
C LEU A 328 10.09 9.03 -5.18
N MET A 329 10.19 10.20 -5.82
CA MET A 329 9.11 10.71 -6.67
C MET A 329 8.82 9.74 -7.83
N TYR A 330 9.86 9.18 -8.44
CA TYR A 330 9.72 8.13 -9.45
C TYR A 330 8.95 6.91 -8.93
N VAL A 331 9.28 6.43 -7.73
CA VAL A 331 8.53 5.33 -7.08
C VAL A 331 7.07 5.70 -6.89
N LEU A 332 6.78 6.91 -6.38
CA LEU A 332 5.41 7.36 -6.11
C LEU A 332 4.57 7.52 -7.39
N GLU A 333 5.19 7.94 -8.49
CA GLU A 333 4.53 8.08 -9.80
C GLU A 333 4.23 6.72 -10.46
N HIS A 334 4.94 5.65 -10.03
CA HIS A 334 4.75 4.28 -10.53
C HIS A 334 3.97 3.38 -9.56
N VAL A 335 3.34 3.96 -8.56
CA VAL A 335 2.38 3.25 -7.71
C VAL A 335 1.14 2.94 -8.55
N ASP A 336 0.79 1.68 -8.68
CA ASP A 336 -0.27 1.23 -9.60
C ASP A 336 -1.08 0.04 -9.07
N CYS A 337 -0.67 -0.53 -7.95
CA CYS A 337 -1.31 -1.71 -7.39
C CYS A 337 -1.74 -1.47 -5.95
N ARG A 338 -3.01 -1.69 -5.66
CA ARG A 338 -3.50 -1.70 -4.29
C ARG A 338 -3.14 -3.02 -3.61
N ALA A 339 -2.66 -2.95 -2.36
CA ALA A 339 -2.36 -4.14 -1.59
C ALA A 339 -3.60 -5.03 -1.40
N CYS A 340 -3.41 -6.34 -1.52
CA CYS A 340 -4.46 -7.31 -1.27
C CYS A 340 -4.85 -7.29 0.22
N SER A 341 -6.07 -6.91 0.51
CA SER A 341 -6.64 -6.91 1.86
C SER A 341 -7.39 -8.19 2.21
N ASN A 342 -7.47 -9.14 1.26
CA ASN A 342 -8.23 -10.37 1.44
C ASN A 342 -7.45 -11.42 2.23
N GLN A 343 -7.61 -11.40 3.56
CA GLN A 343 -6.92 -12.31 4.47
C GLN A 343 -7.28 -13.79 4.21
N GLU A 344 -8.50 -14.08 3.72
CA GLU A 344 -8.92 -15.47 3.45
C GLU A 344 -8.21 -16.02 2.21
N ILE A 345 -8.05 -15.22 1.16
CA ILE A 345 -7.24 -15.60 -0.01
C ILE A 345 -5.79 -15.86 0.39
N LEU A 346 -5.20 -14.97 1.19
CA LEU A 346 -3.83 -15.16 1.70
C LEU A 346 -3.71 -16.44 2.53
N THR A 347 -4.71 -16.75 3.35
CA THR A 347 -4.75 -17.99 4.14
C THR A 347 -4.83 -19.21 3.21
N ILE A 348 -5.67 -19.19 2.17
CA ILE A 348 -5.78 -20.27 1.18
C ILE A 348 -4.41 -20.54 0.54
N ILE A 349 -3.72 -19.47 0.08
CA ILE A 349 -2.42 -19.58 -0.56
C ILE A 349 -1.39 -20.19 0.40
N LEU A 350 -1.27 -19.64 1.61
CA LEU A 350 -0.24 -20.06 2.55
C LEU A 350 -0.46 -21.46 3.11
N ASP A 351 -1.71 -21.89 3.36
CA ASP A 351 -2.04 -23.25 3.81
C ASP A 351 -1.59 -24.30 2.78
N GLU A 352 -1.87 -24.05 1.50
CA GLU A 352 -1.51 -24.99 0.43
C GLU A 352 -0.01 -24.95 0.11
N ALA A 353 0.60 -23.76 0.18
CA ALA A 353 2.05 -23.60 0.05
C ALA A 353 2.81 -24.33 1.15
N ASP A 354 2.31 -24.34 2.40
CA ASP A 354 2.91 -25.10 3.51
C ASP A 354 2.96 -26.60 3.20
N ALA A 355 1.94 -27.16 2.55
CA ALA A 355 1.95 -28.55 2.14
C ALA A 355 3.01 -28.86 1.06
N PHE A 356 3.23 -27.90 0.15
CA PHE A 356 4.30 -27.99 -0.85
C PHE A 356 5.69 -27.83 -0.21
N PHE A 357 5.93 -26.81 0.61
CA PHE A 357 7.22 -26.58 1.28
C PHE A 357 7.65 -27.75 2.18
N GLN A 358 6.68 -28.48 2.74
CA GLN A 358 6.92 -29.68 3.54
C GLN A 358 7.06 -30.96 2.69
N GLY A 359 7.02 -30.86 1.36
CA GLY A 359 7.13 -31.98 0.43
C GLY A 359 5.95 -32.95 0.44
N ARG A 360 4.79 -32.52 0.98
CA ARG A 360 3.56 -33.33 1.02
C ARG A 360 2.74 -33.26 -0.28
N LYS A 361 2.96 -32.20 -1.06
CA LYS A 361 2.33 -31.94 -2.37
C LYS A 361 3.37 -31.45 -3.35
N THR A 362 3.13 -31.62 -4.64
CA THR A 362 3.84 -30.94 -5.71
C THR A 362 3.33 -29.47 -5.82
N ALA A 363 4.10 -28.60 -6.44
CA ALA A 363 3.67 -27.23 -6.71
C ALA A 363 2.36 -27.17 -7.49
N GLN A 364 2.21 -28.04 -8.53
CA GLN A 364 1.00 -28.15 -9.34
C GLN A 364 -0.22 -28.60 -8.53
N GLU A 365 -0.06 -29.57 -7.61
CA GLU A 365 -1.16 -30.02 -6.76
C GLU A 365 -1.60 -28.91 -5.78
N ALA A 366 -0.64 -28.20 -5.18
CA ALA A 366 -0.93 -27.09 -4.29
C ALA A 366 -1.67 -25.96 -5.04
N ALA A 367 -1.14 -25.52 -6.18
CA ALA A 367 -1.72 -24.47 -7.01
C ALA A 367 -3.15 -24.80 -7.48
N ARG A 368 -3.41 -26.04 -7.92
CA ARG A 368 -4.75 -26.49 -8.32
C ARG A 368 -5.77 -26.40 -7.18
N ILE A 369 -5.33 -26.70 -5.95
CA ILE A 369 -6.22 -26.59 -4.78
C ILE A 369 -6.44 -25.12 -4.42
N MET A 370 -5.40 -24.28 -4.53
CA MET A 370 -5.54 -22.83 -4.36
C MET A 370 -6.57 -22.28 -5.34
N ASP A 371 -6.49 -22.61 -6.64
CA ASP A 371 -7.46 -22.17 -7.65
C ASP A 371 -8.88 -22.59 -7.28
N SER A 372 -9.09 -23.86 -6.90
CA SER A 372 -10.42 -24.36 -6.54
C SER A 372 -10.99 -23.68 -5.30
N ARG A 373 -10.18 -23.47 -4.27
CA ARG A 373 -10.61 -22.82 -3.00
C ARG A 373 -10.85 -21.31 -3.21
N ALA A 374 -10.00 -20.64 -3.97
CA ALA A 374 -10.16 -19.22 -4.28
C ALA A 374 -11.39 -18.98 -5.16
N ALA A 375 -11.62 -19.79 -6.19
CA ALA A 375 -12.81 -19.68 -7.02
C ALA A 375 -14.11 -19.89 -6.21
N LEU A 376 -14.14 -20.85 -5.29
CA LEU A 376 -15.27 -21.06 -4.38
C LEU A 376 -15.50 -19.83 -3.49
N PHE A 377 -14.41 -19.32 -2.88
CA PHE A 377 -14.48 -18.12 -2.05
C PHE A 377 -15.01 -16.90 -2.83
N ILE A 378 -14.53 -16.68 -4.05
CA ILE A 378 -15.02 -15.60 -4.92
C ILE A 378 -16.52 -15.76 -5.19
N ALA A 379 -16.96 -16.98 -5.54
CA ALA A 379 -18.37 -17.25 -5.85
C ALA A 379 -19.30 -17.05 -4.63
N GLU A 380 -18.81 -17.29 -3.42
CA GLU A 380 -19.57 -17.08 -2.18
C GLU A 380 -19.65 -15.61 -1.75
N ASN A 381 -18.74 -14.76 -2.24
CA ASN A 381 -18.60 -13.36 -1.82
C ASN A 381 -18.84 -12.34 -2.96
N SER A 382 -19.32 -12.77 -4.13
CA SER A 382 -19.62 -11.94 -5.29
C SER A 382 -21.05 -11.41 -5.33
#